data_bb5c55329e2f95f73a1cdeeacb167cd7
#
_entry.id   bb5c55329e2f95f73a1cdeeacb167cd7
#
_cell.length_a   1.000
_cell.length_b   1.000
_cell.length_c   1.000
_cell.angle_alpha   90.00
_cell.angle_beta   90.00
_cell.angle_gamma   90.00
#
_symmetry.space_group_name_H-M   'P 1'
#
loop_
_entity.id
_entity.type
_entity.pdbx_description
1 polymer ?
#
loop_
_entity_poly.entity_id
_entity_poly.type
_entity_poly.pdbx_seq_one_letter_code
_entity_poly.pdbx_strand_id
1 'polypeptide(L)'
;MFKVLLKLTGNDKKIKYGEYSFHEETSTLDIIKKLIEGIYHYRKLTIPECSSSKEILEIVNNNVFLTGNISKVPTEGTIFPDTYFFQRNDDKNIIISRMQRKMNKVVASIWRKDNNLIKSQEDLINLASLIEAEAIHNYEKYIISSVFYNRIKKGMRLQS
;
A
#
# COMPACT_ATOMS: atom_id res chain seq x y z
N MET A 1 -36.61 -16.01 -8.88
CA MET A 1 -36.94 -15.49 -7.54
C MET A 1 -36.18 -14.20 -7.20
N PHE A 2 -34.83 -14.15 -7.26
CA PHE A 2 -34.01 -12.96 -6.95
C PHE A 2 -34.41 -11.69 -7.74
N LYS A 3 -34.52 -11.76 -9.09
CA LYS A 3 -34.94 -10.62 -9.93
C LYS A 3 -36.34 -10.09 -9.62
N VAL A 4 -37.25 -10.95 -9.20
CA VAL A 4 -38.63 -10.59 -8.83
C VAL A 4 -38.65 -9.84 -7.52
N LEU A 5 -37.88 -10.30 -6.52
CA LEU A 5 -37.73 -9.60 -5.24
C LEU A 5 -37.11 -8.20 -5.41
N LEU A 6 -36.10 -8.06 -6.26
CA LEU A 6 -35.48 -6.77 -6.56
C LEU A 6 -36.46 -5.78 -7.19
N LYS A 7 -37.31 -6.22 -8.13
CA LYS A 7 -38.34 -5.39 -8.75
C LYS A 7 -39.46 -5.03 -7.76
N LEU A 8 -39.92 -5.98 -6.96
CA LEU A 8 -40.96 -5.73 -5.94
C LEU A 8 -40.50 -4.76 -4.85
N THR A 9 -39.21 -4.75 -4.52
CA THR A 9 -38.64 -3.83 -3.53
C THR A 9 -38.20 -2.49 -4.14
N GLY A 10 -38.32 -2.28 -5.46
CA GLY A 10 -37.88 -1.06 -6.15
C GLY A 10 -36.38 -0.81 -6.09
N ASN A 11 -35.58 -1.85 -5.85
CA ASN A 11 -34.13 -1.75 -5.62
C ASN A 11 -33.28 -2.19 -6.83
N ASP A 12 -33.91 -2.50 -7.94
CA ASP A 12 -33.24 -2.97 -9.17
C ASP A 12 -32.20 -1.98 -9.72
N LYS A 13 -32.44 -0.67 -9.55
CA LYS A 13 -31.53 0.41 -9.97
C LYS A 13 -30.47 0.80 -8.93
N LYS A 14 -30.53 0.25 -7.71
CA LYS A 14 -29.63 0.60 -6.59
C LYS A 14 -28.46 -0.36 -6.43
N ILE A 15 -28.42 -1.45 -7.19
CA ILE A 15 -27.34 -2.43 -7.15
C ILE A 15 -26.05 -1.78 -7.64
N LYS A 16 -25.03 -1.86 -6.81
CA LYS A 16 -23.68 -1.37 -7.13
C LYS A 16 -22.88 -2.49 -7.76
N TYR A 17 -22.15 -2.16 -8.84
CA TYR A 17 -21.24 -3.09 -9.48
C TYR A 17 -19.99 -3.32 -8.61
N GLY A 18 -19.52 -4.55 -8.52
CA GLY A 18 -18.33 -4.89 -7.74
C GLY A 18 -18.22 -6.37 -7.45
N GLU A 19 -17.17 -6.77 -6.76
CA GLU A 19 -16.96 -8.12 -6.26
C GLU A 19 -17.51 -8.20 -4.83
N TYR A 20 -18.29 -9.26 -4.55
CA TYR A 20 -18.90 -9.49 -3.25
C TYR A 20 -18.57 -10.89 -2.76
N SER A 21 -18.38 -11.03 -1.47
CA SER A 21 -18.25 -12.33 -0.82
C SER A 21 -19.49 -12.66 -0.01
N PHE A 22 -19.96 -13.90 -0.17
CA PHE A 22 -21.10 -14.43 0.57
C PHE A 22 -20.72 -15.77 1.21
N HIS A 23 -21.28 -16.06 2.37
CA HIS A 23 -21.23 -17.38 2.98
C HIS A 23 -22.38 -18.22 2.46
N GLU A 24 -22.26 -19.54 2.53
CA GLU A 24 -23.29 -20.47 2.01
C GLU A 24 -24.67 -20.27 2.64
N GLU A 25 -24.72 -19.86 3.91
CA GLU A 25 -25.95 -19.62 4.66
C GLU A 25 -26.50 -18.19 4.52
N THR A 26 -25.93 -17.35 3.63
CA THR A 26 -26.37 -15.95 3.49
C THR A 26 -27.79 -15.88 2.91
N SER A 27 -28.71 -15.22 3.60
CA SER A 27 -30.10 -15.08 3.11
C SER A 27 -30.16 -14.21 1.85
N THR A 28 -31.19 -14.43 1.00
CA THR A 28 -31.41 -13.62 -0.21
C THR A 28 -31.56 -12.13 0.11
N LEU A 29 -32.18 -11.79 1.24
CA LEU A 29 -32.35 -10.40 1.67
C LEU A 29 -31.02 -9.75 2.06
N ASP A 30 -30.13 -10.50 2.74
CA ASP A 30 -28.80 -10.00 3.10
C ASP A 30 -27.93 -9.82 1.86
N ILE A 31 -28.07 -10.69 0.86
CA ILE A 31 -27.41 -10.53 -0.45
C ILE A 31 -27.85 -9.21 -1.09
N ILE A 32 -29.17 -8.97 -1.19
CA ILE A 32 -29.72 -7.72 -1.75
C ILE A 32 -29.20 -6.51 -0.98
N LYS A 33 -29.22 -6.55 0.35
CA LYS A 33 -28.74 -5.49 1.21
C LYS A 33 -27.27 -5.17 0.95
N LYS A 34 -26.38 -6.17 0.93
CA LYS A 34 -24.95 -5.98 0.61
C LYS A 34 -24.73 -5.35 -0.76
N LEU A 35 -25.49 -5.79 -1.77
CA LEU A 35 -25.39 -5.25 -3.13
C LEU A 35 -25.83 -3.77 -3.22
N ILE A 36 -26.84 -3.37 -2.48
CA ILE A 36 -27.34 -1.99 -2.42
C ILE A 36 -26.40 -1.09 -1.62
N GLU A 37 -25.93 -1.56 -0.47
CA GLU A 37 -25.00 -0.82 0.39
C GLU A 37 -23.62 -0.71 -0.25
N GLY A 38 -23.24 -1.66 -1.12
CA GLY A 38 -21.93 -1.70 -1.76
C GLY A 38 -20.83 -2.17 -0.79
N ILE A 39 -21.13 -3.21 0.00
CA ILE A 39 -20.16 -3.85 0.89
C ILE A 39 -19.32 -4.80 0.06
N TYR A 40 -18.31 -4.23 -0.62
CA TYR A 40 -17.43 -4.94 -1.54
C TYR A 40 -16.47 -5.89 -0.85
N HIS A 41 -16.10 -6.94 -1.57
CA HIS A 41 -14.96 -7.76 -1.22
C HIS A 41 -13.68 -7.07 -1.68
N TYR A 42 -12.80 -6.73 -0.72
CA TYR A 42 -11.49 -6.16 -1.00
C TYR A 42 -10.41 -7.23 -0.94
N ARG A 43 -9.58 -7.23 -1.97
CA ARG A 43 -8.37 -8.05 -2.03
C ARG A 43 -7.20 -7.31 -1.42
N LYS A 44 -6.17 -8.04 -1.03
CA LYS A 44 -4.96 -7.49 -0.42
C LYS A 44 -3.78 -7.68 -1.35
N LEU A 45 -2.96 -6.66 -1.47
CA LEU A 45 -1.65 -6.69 -2.10
C LEU A 45 -0.64 -6.17 -1.09
N THR A 46 0.23 -7.05 -0.61
CA THR A 46 1.26 -6.69 0.37
C THR A 46 2.59 -6.47 -0.35
N ILE A 47 3.19 -5.33 -0.08
CA ILE A 47 4.54 -4.98 -0.51
C ILE A 47 5.44 -5.10 0.72
N PRO A 48 6.40 -6.04 0.72
CA PRO A 48 7.34 -6.20 1.83
C PRO A 48 8.25 -4.98 1.96
N GLU A 49 8.71 -4.72 3.17
CA GLU A 49 9.78 -3.77 3.43
C GLU A 49 11.07 -4.21 2.71
N CYS A 50 11.96 -3.28 2.44
CA CYS A 50 13.22 -3.50 1.72
C CYS A 50 13.08 -4.02 0.28
N SER A 51 11.86 -4.07 -0.28
CA SER A 51 11.67 -4.43 -1.68
C SER A 51 12.16 -3.31 -2.61
N SER A 52 12.93 -3.68 -3.63
CA SER A 52 13.31 -2.76 -4.70
C SER A 52 12.10 -2.37 -5.57
N SER A 53 12.18 -1.25 -6.26
CA SER A 53 11.13 -0.81 -7.17
C SER A 53 10.85 -1.80 -8.31
N LYS A 54 11.85 -2.60 -8.72
CA LYS A 54 11.67 -3.67 -9.71
C LYS A 54 10.85 -4.81 -9.15
N GLU A 55 11.17 -5.29 -7.95
CA GLU A 55 10.40 -6.35 -7.26
C GLU A 55 8.96 -5.91 -7.01
N ILE A 56 8.76 -4.66 -6.59
CA ILE A 56 7.41 -4.10 -6.40
C ILE A 56 6.64 -4.11 -7.73
N LEU A 57 7.29 -3.71 -8.81
CA LEU A 57 6.69 -3.73 -10.14
C LEU A 57 6.29 -5.15 -10.56
N GLU A 58 7.12 -6.14 -10.30
CA GLU A 58 6.84 -7.54 -10.58
C GLU A 58 5.65 -8.04 -9.74
N ILE A 59 5.62 -7.75 -8.44
CA ILE A 59 4.50 -8.10 -7.55
C ILE A 59 3.19 -7.53 -8.09
N VAL A 60 3.18 -6.26 -8.49
CA VAL A 60 1.98 -5.59 -9.02
C VAL A 60 1.60 -6.14 -10.40
N ASN A 61 2.57 -6.35 -11.31
CA ASN A 61 2.30 -6.84 -12.65
C ASN A 61 1.84 -8.30 -12.68
N ASN A 62 2.33 -9.13 -11.76
CA ASN A 62 1.94 -10.53 -11.66
C ASN A 62 0.58 -10.73 -10.97
N ASN A 63 -0.03 -9.68 -10.42
CA ASN A 63 -1.34 -9.78 -9.81
C ASN A 63 -2.44 -9.89 -10.87
N VAL A 64 -3.03 -11.09 -10.97
CA VAL A 64 -4.05 -11.45 -11.97
C VAL A 64 -5.41 -10.78 -11.77
N PHE A 65 -5.64 -10.17 -10.63
CA PHE A 65 -6.90 -9.48 -10.30
C PHE A 65 -6.85 -7.99 -10.61
N LEU A 66 -5.67 -7.46 -10.94
CA LEU A 66 -5.48 -6.08 -11.39
C LEU A 66 -5.43 -6.00 -12.92
N THR A 67 -5.83 -4.87 -13.49
CA THR A 67 -5.80 -4.62 -14.94
C THR A 67 -4.69 -3.66 -15.33
N GLY A 68 -4.41 -3.61 -16.63
CA GLY A 68 -3.35 -2.76 -17.16
C GLY A 68 -1.96 -3.36 -17.00
N ASN A 69 -0.96 -2.62 -17.46
CA ASN A 69 0.45 -2.97 -17.34
C ASN A 69 1.26 -1.73 -16.99
N ILE A 70 2.25 -1.90 -16.13
CA ILE A 70 3.18 -0.85 -15.77
C ILE A 70 4.52 -1.17 -16.42
N SER A 71 4.93 -0.36 -17.38
CA SER A 71 6.19 -0.53 -18.11
C SER A 71 7.34 0.27 -17.51
N LYS A 72 7.02 1.38 -16.82
CA LYS A 72 8.03 2.25 -16.21
C LYS A 72 8.25 1.88 -14.76
N VAL A 73 9.47 1.48 -14.44
CA VAL A 73 9.88 1.24 -13.05
C VAL A 73 9.81 2.57 -12.27
N PRO A 74 9.09 2.62 -11.14
CA PRO A 74 9.10 3.79 -10.28
C PRO A 74 10.52 4.07 -9.74
N THR A 75 10.80 5.33 -9.44
CA THR A 75 12.08 5.69 -8.79
C THR A 75 12.19 5.02 -7.43
N GLU A 76 13.40 4.53 -7.08
CA GLU A 76 13.64 3.95 -5.76
C GLU A 76 13.27 4.92 -4.65
N GLY A 77 12.76 4.38 -3.53
CA GLY A 77 12.33 5.16 -2.38
C GLY A 77 11.02 5.92 -2.55
N THR A 78 10.32 5.82 -3.70
CA THR A 78 9.05 6.54 -3.92
C THR A 78 7.81 5.74 -3.56
N ILE A 79 7.94 4.45 -3.25
CA ILE A 79 6.84 3.55 -2.94
C ILE A 79 6.89 3.18 -1.46
N PHE A 80 5.78 3.36 -0.75
CA PHE A 80 5.67 2.97 0.66
C PHE A 80 5.32 1.48 0.77
N PRO A 81 6.14 0.65 1.43
CA PRO A 81 5.83 -0.76 1.69
C PRO A 81 4.68 -0.85 2.70
N ASP A 82 3.62 -1.57 2.32
CA ASP A 82 2.42 -1.78 3.15
C ASP A 82 1.48 -2.78 2.48
N THR A 83 0.39 -3.10 3.15
CA THR A 83 -0.73 -3.85 2.58
C THR A 83 -1.78 -2.90 2.00
N TYR A 84 -2.02 -3.03 0.69
CA TYR A 84 -2.98 -2.22 -0.06
C TYR A 84 -4.22 -3.02 -0.39
N PHE A 85 -5.39 -2.43 -0.10
CA PHE A 85 -6.67 -3.01 -0.45
C PHE A 85 -7.09 -2.51 -1.84
N PHE A 86 -7.62 -3.43 -2.66
CA PHE A 86 -8.07 -3.12 -4.01
C PHE A 86 -9.28 -3.98 -4.39
N GLN A 87 -9.99 -3.57 -5.43
CA GLN A 87 -11.08 -4.34 -6.02
C GLN A 87 -10.61 -5.03 -7.29
N ARG A 88 -11.29 -6.11 -7.67
CA ARG A 88 -11.01 -6.80 -8.94
C ARG A 88 -11.16 -5.81 -10.10
N ASN A 89 -10.21 -5.87 -11.04
CA ASN A 89 -10.09 -5.00 -12.21
C ASN A 89 -9.67 -3.54 -11.89
N ASP A 90 -9.22 -3.23 -10.67
CA ASP A 90 -8.56 -1.94 -10.43
C ASP A 90 -7.31 -1.82 -11.31
N ASP A 91 -7.02 -0.61 -11.78
CA ASP A 91 -5.85 -0.34 -12.62
C ASP A 91 -4.56 -0.33 -11.78
N LYS A 92 -3.54 -1.05 -12.26
CA LYS A 92 -2.22 -1.15 -11.61
C LYS A 92 -1.56 0.22 -11.41
N ASN A 93 -1.73 1.15 -12.35
CA ASN A 93 -1.17 2.50 -12.22
C ASN A 93 -1.83 3.28 -11.08
N ILE A 94 -3.13 3.06 -10.83
CA ILE A 94 -3.83 3.66 -9.69
C ILE A 94 -3.26 3.12 -8.38
N ILE A 95 -2.97 1.81 -8.31
CA ILE A 95 -2.36 1.20 -7.13
C ILE A 95 -0.98 1.79 -6.85
N ILE A 96 -0.09 1.84 -7.86
CA ILE A 96 1.23 2.49 -7.72
C ILE A 96 1.09 3.95 -7.27
N SER A 97 0.17 4.70 -7.87
CA SER A 97 -0.06 6.11 -7.49
C SER A 97 -0.54 6.27 -6.04
N ARG A 98 -1.30 5.30 -5.52
CA ARG A 98 -1.71 5.26 -4.09
C ARG A 98 -0.52 5.00 -3.18
N MET A 99 0.38 4.08 -3.57
CA MET A 99 1.61 3.76 -2.84
C MET A 99 2.53 4.99 -2.77
N GLN A 100 2.74 5.66 -3.91
CA GLN A 100 3.55 6.89 -3.99
C GLN A 100 2.95 8.04 -3.17
N ARG A 101 1.64 8.25 -3.25
CA ARG A 101 0.96 9.26 -2.42
C ARG A 101 1.12 8.98 -0.93
N LYS A 102 1.07 7.70 -0.53
CA LYS A 102 1.30 7.31 0.86
C LYS A 102 2.73 7.63 1.29
N MET A 103 3.75 7.29 0.47
CA MET A 103 5.14 7.64 0.72
C MET A 103 5.33 9.13 0.91
N ASN A 104 4.85 9.94 -0.04
CA ASN A 104 4.94 11.40 0.03
C ASN A 104 4.27 11.95 1.30
N LYS A 105 3.12 11.39 1.70
CA LYS A 105 2.40 11.81 2.90
C LYS A 105 3.17 11.49 4.18
N VAL A 106 3.77 10.29 4.26
CA VAL A 106 4.59 9.88 5.41
C VAL A 106 5.83 10.76 5.48
N VAL A 107 6.58 10.90 4.39
CA VAL A 107 7.79 11.75 4.35
C VAL A 107 7.45 13.19 4.74
N ALA A 108 6.39 13.78 4.19
CA ALA A 108 5.97 15.14 4.53
C ALA A 108 5.60 15.31 6.01
N SER A 109 5.07 14.27 6.65
CA SER A 109 4.69 14.34 8.07
C SER A 109 5.88 14.33 9.03
N ILE A 110 7.00 13.72 8.63
CA ILE A 110 8.18 13.54 9.49
C ILE A 110 9.37 14.42 9.08
N TRP A 111 9.39 14.89 7.82
CA TRP A 111 10.46 15.73 7.32
C TRP A 111 10.52 17.09 8.01
N ARG A 112 11.68 17.44 8.54
CA ARG A 112 11.95 18.75 9.15
C ARG A 112 13.17 19.38 8.49
N LYS A 113 13.01 20.58 7.93
CA LYS A 113 14.08 21.32 7.24
C LYS A 113 15.19 21.81 8.18
N ASP A 114 14.91 21.92 9.47
CA ASP A 114 15.83 22.35 10.52
C ASP A 114 16.74 21.24 11.04
N ASN A 115 16.65 20.04 10.47
CA ASN A 115 17.55 18.95 10.84
C ASN A 115 18.93 19.15 10.22
N ASN A 116 19.92 19.43 11.05
CA ASN A 116 21.30 19.71 10.60
C ASN A 116 22.06 18.46 10.11
N LEU A 117 21.57 17.26 10.38
CA LEU A 117 22.24 15.98 10.04
C LEU A 117 21.68 15.35 8.77
N ILE A 118 20.37 15.43 8.55
CA ILE A 118 19.68 14.89 7.37
C ILE A 118 19.27 16.07 6.50
N LYS A 119 19.93 16.23 5.36
CA LYS A 119 19.83 17.45 4.53
C LYS A 119 18.72 17.41 3.49
N SER A 120 18.25 16.21 3.13
CA SER A 120 17.21 16.02 2.11
C SER A 120 16.20 14.94 2.52
N GLN A 121 15.04 14.94 1.86
CA GLN A 121 14.06 13.86 2.01
C GLN A 121 14.62 12.53 1.50
N GLU A 122 15.47 12.56 0.50
CA GLU A 122 16.16 11.40 -0.02
C GLU A 122 17.11 10.80 1.03
N ASP A 123 17.91 11.64 1.72
CA ASP A 123 18.77 11.17 2.82
C ASP A 123 17.95 10.53 3.95
N LEU A 124 16.77 11.08 4.24
CA LEU A 124 15.85 10.53 5.23
C LEU A 124 15.38 9.13 4.83
N ILE A 125 14.96 8.95 3.57
CA ILE A 125 14.50 7.67 3.06
C ILE A 125 15.65 6.66 3.02
N ASN A 126 16.83 7.05 2.55
CA ASN A 126 18.01 6.21 2.51
C ASN A 126 18.41 5.74 3.92
N LEU A 127 18.42 6.64 4.90
CA LEU A 127 18.72 6.27 6.29
C LEU A 127 17.65 5.33 6.86
N ALA A 128 16.37 5.58 6.61
CA ALA A 128 15.30 4.72 7.06
C ALA A 128 15.39 3.31 6.44
N SER A 129 15.74 3.21 5.14
CA SER A 129 15.94 1.94 4.45
C SER A 129 17.11 1.14 5.03
N LEU A 130 18.22 1.82 5.37
CA LEU A 130 19.35 1.17 6.02
C LEU A 130 18.99 0.64 7.41
N ILE A 131 18.27 1.44 8.21
CA ILE A 131 17.82 1.01 9.55
C ILE A 131 16.89 -0.19 9.44
N GLU A 132 15.97 -0.18 8.46
CA GLU A 132 15.04 -1.28 8.23
C GLU A 132 15.78 -2.58 7.81
N ALA A 133 16.77 -2.47 6.93
CA ALA A 133 17.52 -3.60 6.44
C ALA A 133 18.41 -4.26 7.52
N GLU A 134 18.95 -3.47 8.45
CA GLU A 134 19.84 -3.96 9.53
C GLU A 134 19.06 -4.50 10.74
N ALA A 135 17.81 -4.05 10.95
CA ALA A 135 17.03 -4.40 12.13
C ALA A 135 16.27 -5.71 11.93
N ILE A 136 16.53 -6.69 12.79
CA ILE A 136 15.73 -7.93 12.84
C ILE A 136 14.43 -7.68 13.64
N HIS A 137 14.52 -6.87 14.69
CA HIS A 137 13.39 -6.58 15.57
C HIS A 137 13.13 -5.08 15.70
N ASN A 138 11.87 -4.70 15.89
CA ASN A 138 11.47 -3.28 15.97
C ASN A 138 12.19 -2.49 17.08
N TYR A 139 12.52 -3.11 18.20
CA TYR A 139 13.25 -2.44 19.30
C TYR A 139 14.70 -2.11 18.94
N GLU A 140 15.32 -2.86 18.00
CA GLU A 140 16.69 -2.64 17.56
C GLU A 140 16.81 -1.39 16.69
N LYS A 141 15.73 -1.00 16.00
CA LYS A 141 15.71 0.19 15.11
C LYS A 141 16.15 1.45 15.83
N TYR A 142 15.81 1.62 17.12
CA TYR A 142 16.23 2.78 17.90
C TYR A 142 17.74 2.77 18.17
N ILE A 143 18.30 1.61 18.47
CA ILE A 143 19.75 1.45 18.74
C ILE A 143 20.53 1.68 17.45
N ILE A 144 20.14 1.02 16.35
CA ILE A 144 20.77 1.14 15.02
C ILE A 144 20.67 2.59 14.55
N SER A 145 19.52 3.23 14.68
CA SER A 145 19.32 4.63 14.35
C SER A 145 20.31 5.52 15.11
N SER A 146 20.47 5.32 16.42
CA SER A 146 21.42 6.10 17.22
C SER A 146 22.87 5.93 16.77
N VAL A 147 23.27 4.72 16.36
CA VAL A 147 24.61 4.46 15.83
C VAL A 147 24.80 5.21 14.50
N PHE A 148 23.86 5.13 13.57
CA PHE A 148 23.95 5.84 12.29
C PHE A 148 23.97 7.36 12.47
N TYR A 149 23.11 7.91 13.33
CA TYR A 149 23.13 9.34 13.65
C TYR A 149 24.47 9.80 14.23
N ASN A 150 25.09 9.00 15.12
CA ASN A 150 26.39 9.29 15.66
C ASN A 150 27.51 9.25 14.60
N ARG A 151 27.44 8.30 13.65
CA ARG A 151 28.38 8.20 12.52
C ARG A 151 28.26 9.42 11.61
N ILE A 152 27.01 9.80 11.22
CA ILE A 152 26.76 10.99 10.40
C ILE A 152 27.33 12.24 11.09
N LYS A 153 27.04 12.41 12.40
CA LYS A 153 27.54 13.55 13.19
C LYS A 153 29.07 13.65 13.22
N LYS A 154 29.76 12.50 13.18
CA LYS A 154 31.22 12.42 13.17
C LYS A 154 31.82 12.43 11.75
N GLY A 155 31.00 12.56 10.70
CA GLY A 155 31.46 12.49 9.30
C GLY A 155 31.97 11.10 8.88
N MET A 156 31.56 10.04 9.58
CA MET A 156 31.95 8.65 9.28
C MET A 156 31.04 8.04 8.23
N ARG A 157 31.58 7.09 7.45
CA ARG A 157 30.74 6.29 6.52
C ARG A 157 29.75 5.42 7.29
N LEU A 158 28.53 5.31 6.76
CA LEU A 158 27.55 4.32 7.20
C LEU A 158 27.95 2.98 6.58
N GLN A 159 28.82 2.23 7.23
CA GLN A 159 29.19 0.87 6.81
C GLN A 159 28.15 -0.10 7.39
N SER A 160 27.34 -0.66 6.56
CA SER A 160 26.50 -1.84 6.82
C SER A 160 27.10 -3.05 6.13
#